data_13673570f4e01cab25fd820cc98cae7a
#
_entry.id   13673570f4e01cab25fd820cc98cae7a
#
_cell.length_a   1.000
_cell.length_b   1.000
_cell.length_c   1.000
_cell.angle_alpha   90.00
_cell.angle_beta   90.00
_cell.angle_gamma   90.00
#
_symmetry.space_group_name_H-M   'P 1'
#
loop_
_entity.id
_entity.type
_entity.pdbx_description
1 polymer ?
#
loop_
_entity_poly.entity_id
_entity_poly.type
_entity_poly.pdbx_seq_one_letter_code
_entity_poly.pdbx_strand_id
1 'polypeptide(L)'
;MYFQKKRVIAMLLAGGQGSRLKVLTEKTAKPAVPFGGKYRIIDFPLSNCVNSGIDTVGILTQYQPLELNEYIGNGQPWSLNKTHSCAQVLPPYERHDKKSGWYKGTANAIYQNIDFVDRFNPDYVVILSGDHIYKMDYAEMVSYHEKNNASCTIAVRNVPLAEASRFGILNTNPDNSIYEFEEKPSKPKSTNASMGIYCFNWSVLREALIADEEDPNSSNDFGKNIIPKLLAEGHKMMAYPFEGYWKDVGTIDSLWEANMELLGKEPAFQLRGDKRSTIYARNSAMPSSYIDAGAKIVNAFVAEGSEVYGTVRHSIISIGCTIGEVALVDDSVVMPGVVIEPGAIVRHAILGENSKVCKNAVVGGAYGEKEKKKISVTSKGAVVEANTVLKPGEML
;
A
#
# COMPACT_ATOMS: atom_id res chain seq x y z
N MET A 1 -36.78 1.84 -19.20
CA MET A 1 -35.98 0.70 -18.67
C MET A 1 -35.00 1.32 -17.67
N TYR A 2 -35.24 1.19 -16.35
CA TYR A 2 -34.25 1.63 -15.36
C TYR A 2 -33.10 0.66 -15.43
N PHE A 3 -31.94 1.09 -15.92
CA PHE A 3 -30.70 0.31 -15.77
C PHE A 3 -30.37 0.24 -14.28
N GLN A 4 -30.59 -0.92 -13.68
CA GLN A 4 -30.20 -1.15 -12.32
C GLN A 4 -28.65 -1.10 -12.29
N LYS A 5 -28.09 -0.12 -11.59
CA LYS A 5 -26.63 0.01 -11.44
C LYS A 5 -26.11 -1.26 -10.80
N LYS A 6 -25.15 -1.91 -11.44
CA LYS A 6 -24.49 -3.10 -10.89
C LYS A 6 -23.87 -2.81 -9.54
N ARG A 7 -24.06 -3.71 -8.59
CA ARG A 7 -23.51 -3.56 -7.24
C ARG A 7 -22.09 -4.09 -7.19
N VAL A 8 -21.17 -3.24 -6.77
CA VAL A 8 -19.75 -3.55 -6.63
C VAL A 8 -19.33 -3.34 -5.18
N ILE A 9 -18.61 -4.31 -4.62
CA ILE A 9 -17.95 -4.14 -3.32
C ILE A 9 -16.45 -4.41 -3.47
N ALA A 10 -15.66 -3.93 -2.51
CA ALA A 10 -14.22 -4.20 -2.48
C ALA A 10 -13.85 -5.09 -1.30
N MET A 11 -12.88 -5.98 -1.52
CA MET A 11 -12.22 -6.78 -0.49
C MET A 11 -10.74 -6.47 -0.49
N LEU A 12 -10.27 -5.80 0.56
CA LEU A 12 -8.91 -5.27 0.67
C LEU A 12 -8.05 -6.20 1.51
N LEU A 13 -7.07 -6.83 0.90
CA LEU A 13 -6.11 -7.73 1.54
C LEU A 13 -5.04 -6.90 2.28
N ALA A 14 -5.17 -6.76 3.59
CA ALA A 14 -4.33 -5.95 4.45
C ALA A 14 -3.58 -6.77 5.52
N GLY A 15 -3.49 -8.10 5.34
CA GLY A 15 -2.99 -9.05 6.34
C GLY A 15 -1.54 -9.52 6.16
N GLY A 16 -0.76 -8.98 5.23
CA GLY A 16 0.62 -9.43 4.96
C GLY A 16 1.61 -9.07 6.08
N GLN A 17 2.58 -9.95 6.38
CA GLN A 17 3.61 -9.74 7.42
C GLN A 17 4.54 -8.56 7.16
N GLY A 18 4.77 -8.18 5.89
CA GLY A 18 5.65 -7.06 5.54
C GLY A 18 7.14 -7.26 5.87
N SER A 19 7.61 -8.49 6.07
CA SER A 19 8.96 -8.83 6.56
C SER A 19 10.12 -8.17 5.81
N ARG A 20 9.92 -7.81 4.54
CA ARG A 20 10.94 -7.12 3.72
C ARG A 20 11.18 -5.66 4.12
N LEU A 21 10.27 -5.03 4.88
CA LEU A 21 10.43 -3.70 5.48
C LEU A 21 11.16 -3.76 6.84
N LYS A 22 11.53 -4.95 7.29
CA LYS A 22 12.38 -5.21 8.47
C LYS A 22 11.87 -4.46 9.71
N VAL A 23 12.73 -3.63 10.32
CA VAL A 23 12.46 -2.90 11.57
C VAL A 23 11.21 -1.99 11.51
N LEU A 24 10.79 -1.55 10.32
CA LEU A 24 9.59 -0.71 10.16
C LEU A 24 8.27 -1.48 10.37
N THR A 25 8.30 -2.81 10.22
CA THR A 25 7.10 -3.66 10.33
C THR A 25 7.16 -4.66 11.47
N GLU A 26 8.13 -4.56 12.37
CA GLU A 26 8.19 -5.40 13.57
C GLU A 26 6.99 -5.19 14.50
N LYS A 27 6.50 -3.95 14.61
CA LYS A 27 5.38 -3.57 15.50
C LYS A 27 4.20 -2.95 14.73
N THR A 28 4.30 -2.79 13.42
CA THR A 28 3.32 -2.10 12.59
C THR A 28 2.99 -2.93 11.36
N ALA A 29 1.70 -3.12 11.05
CA ALA A 29 1.28 -3.78 9.82
C ALA A 29 1.73 -2.97 8.59
N LYS A 30 2.18 -3.64 7.51
CA LYS A 30 2.65 -2.96 6.29
C LYS A 30 1.66 -1.91 5.77
N PRO A 31 0.33 -2.15 5.69
CA PRO A 31 -0.62 -1.14 5.23
C PRO A 31 -0.71 0.11 6.13
N ALA A 32 -0.28 0.00 7.38
CA ALA A 32 -0.26 1.10 8.34
C ALA A 32 1.03 1.92 8.32
N VAL A 33 2.05 1.53 7.53
CA VAL A 33 3.31 2.28 7.41
C VAL A 33 3.06 3.67 6.82
N PRO A 34 3.62 4.74 7.43
CA PRO A 34 3.48 6.11 6.95
C PRO A 34 4.10 6.33 5.57
N PHE A 35 3.47 7.21 4.79
CA PHE A 35 3.89 7.57 3.44
C PHE A 35 3.57 9.03 3.11
N GLY A 36 4.46 9.71 2.38
CA GLY A 36 4.20 11.04 1.83
C GLY A 36 3.94 12.14 2.88
N GLY A 37 4.41 11.95 4.10
CA GLY A 37 4.33 12.90 5.20
C GLY A 37 3.01 12.90 5.97
N LYS A 38 1.90 12.56 5.34
CA LYS A 38 0.55 12.66 5.92
C LYS A 38 -0.22 11.33 5.90
N TYR A 39 0.05 10.48 4.93
CA TYR A 39 -0.73 9.29 4.61
C TYR A 39 -0.14 8.04 5.24
N ARG A 40 -0.94 6.96 5.24
CA ARG A 40 -0.49 5.57 5.37
C ARG A 40 -0.74 4.83 4.05
N ILE A 41 -0.05 3.74 3.81
CA ILE A 41 -0.18 2.99 2.54
C ILE A 41 -1.65 2.62 2.26
N ILE A 42 -2.41 2.23 3.28
CA ILE A 42 -3.83 1.84 3.16
C ILE A 42 -4.75 2.97 2.69
N ASP A 43 -4.35 4.23 2.85
CA ASP A 43 -5.17 5.39 2.42
C ASP A 43 -5.39 5.40 0.91
N PHE A 44 -4.44 4.87 0.14
CA PHE A 44 -4.51 4.84 -1.31
C PHE A 44 -5.62 3.94 -1.83
N PRO A 45 -5.66 2.63 -1.53
CA PRO A 45 -6.74 1.76 -2.00
C PRO A 45 -8.11 2.16 -1.42
N LEU A 46 -8.20 2.64 -0.18
CA LEU A 46 -9.46 3.12 0.39
C LEU A 46 -9.96 4.38 -0.31
N SER A 47 -9.07 5.33 -0.61
CA SER A 47 -9.43 6.54 -1.37
C SER A 47 -9.83 6.22 -2.80
N ASN A 48 -9.12 5.29 -3.46
CA ASN A 48 -9.49 4.83 -4.79
C ASN A 48 -10.89 4.19 -4.80
N CYS A 49 -11.27 3.39 -3.77
CA CYS A 49 -12.62 2.84 -3.63
C CYS A 49 -13.66 3.96 -3.63
N VAL A 50 -13.50 4.95 -2.76
CA VAL A 50 -14.46 6.06 -2.62
C VAL A 50 -14.54 6.90 -3.88
N ASN A 51 -13.40 7.24 -4.47
CA ASN A 51 -13.34 8.02 -5.72
C ASN A 51 -13.99 7.27 -6.90
N SER A 52 -13.99 5.93 -6.87
CA SER A 52 -14.63 5.05 -7.85
C SER A 52 -16.10 4.74 -7.54
N GLY A 53 -16.66 5.33 -6.46
CA GLY A 53 -18.04 5.09 -6.06
C GLY A 53 -18.30 3.71 -5.44
N ILE A 54 -17.26 3.02 -4.97
CA ILE A 54 -17.36 1.79 -4.17
C ILE A 54 -17.48 2.20 -2.71
N ASP A 55 -18.64 1.95 -2.13
CA ASP A 55 -19.03 2.40 -0.79
C ASP A 55 -18.99 1.30 0.28
N THR A 56 -18.71 0.08 -0.11
CA THR A 56 -18.66 -1.09 0.78
C THR A 56 -17.30 -1.76 0.62
N VAL A 57 -16.50 -1.76 1.70
CA VAL A 57 -15.14 -2.29 1.70
C VAL A 57 -14.95 -3.22 2.90
N GLY A 58 -14.68 -4.51 2.64
CA GLY A 58 -14.20 -5.46 3.64
C GLY A 58 -12.66 -5.41 3.72
N ILE A 59 -12.09 -5.18 4.89
CA ILE A 59 -10.64 -5.03 5.09
C ILE A 59 -10.13 -6.22 5.89
N LEU A 60 -9.39 -7.10 5.25
CA LEU A 60 -8.90 -8.35 5.83
C LEU A 60 -7.56 -8.12 6.51
N THR A 61 -7.55 -8.11 7.84
CA THR A 61 -6.36 -7.87 8.66
C THR A 61 -5.93 -9.16 9.37
N GLN A 62 -4.64 -9.34 9.61
CA GLN A 62 -4.15 -10.53 10.32
C GLN A 62 -2.93 -10.22 11.20
N TYR A 63 -1.80 -9.77 10.62
CA TYR A 63 -0.57 -9.49 11.35
C TYR A 63 -0.57 -8.06 11.88
N GLN A 64 -0.15 -7.88 13.15
CA GLN A 64 -0.07 -6.57 13.84
C GLN A 64 -1.32 -5.70 13.63
N PRO A 65 -2.55 -6.24 13.90
CA PRO A 65 -3.78 -5.60 13.45
C PRO A 65 -4.17 -4.38 14.30
N LEU A 66 -3.67 -4.26 15.53
CA LEU A 66 -4.19 -3.29 16.51
C LEU A 66 -4.12 -1.84 15.99
N GLU A 67 -2.94 -1.38 15.60
CA GLU A 67 -2.73 -0.01 15.12
C GLU A 67 -3.48 0.24 13.79
N LEU A 68 -3.47 -0.76 12.88
CA LEU A 68 -4.17 -0.67 11.62
C LEU A 68 -5.69 -0.57 11.83
N ASN A 69 -6.25 -1.41 12.69
CA ASN A 69 -7.69 -1.41 13.01
C ASN A 69 -8.12 -0.09 13.68
N GLU A 70 -7.29 0.44 14.60
CA GLU A 70 -7.52 1.73 15.23
C GLU A 70 -7.47 2.87 14.19
N TYR A 71 -6.52 2.82 13.27
CA TYR A 71 -6.39 3.81 12.21
C TYR A 71 -7.59 3.83 11.26
N ILE A 72 -8.06 2.65 10.83
CA ILE A 72 -9.25 2.51 9.97
C ILE A 72 -10.50 2.97 10.73
N GLY A 73 -10.64 2.60 12.00
CA GLY A 73 -11.82 2.90 12.80
C GLY A 73 -13.10 2.44 12.12
N ASN A 74 -14.05 3.35 11.95
CA ASN A 74 -15.31 3.11 11.25
C ASN A 74 -15.32 3.59 9.77
N GLY A 75 -14.16 3.96 9.22
CA GLY A 75 -14.05 4.45 7.85
C GLY A 75 -14.42 5.92 7.62
N GLN A 76 -14.59 6.69 8.70
CA GLN A 76 -14.99 8.10 8.62
C GLN A 76 -14.06 8.97 7.75
N PRO A 77 -12.71 8.82 7.80
CA PRO A 77 -11.81 9.62 6.95
C PRO A 77 -12.10 9.51 5.45
N TRP A 78 -12.58 8.35 5.02
CA TRP A 78 -12.96 8.07 3.61
C TRP A 78 -14.47 8.17 3.36
N SER A 79 -15.25 8.70 4.30
CA SER A 79 -16.72 8.75 4.20
C SER A 79 -17.39 7.38 4.01
N LEU A 80 -16.77 6.31 4.51
CA LEU A 80 -17.26 4.92 4.47
C LEU A 80 -18.05 4.55 5.75
N ASN A 81 -18.66 5.51 6.41
CA ASN A 81 -19.43 5.34 7.65
C ASN A 81 -20.88 5.84 7.55
N LYS A 82 -21.42 5.90 6.34
CA LYS A 82 -22.80 6.35 6.09
C LYS A 82 -23.77 5.17 6.22
N THR A 83 -25.08 5.44 6.23
CA THR A 83 -26.14 4.43 6.41
C THR A 83 -26.05 3.25 5.43
N HIS A 84 -25.54 3.46 4.21
CA HIS A 84 -25.41 2.43 3.18
C HIS A 84 -23.97 2.21 2.73
N SER A 85 -22.99 2.69 3.51
CA SER A 85 -21.58 2.51 3.24
C SER A 85 -20.85 1.97 4.46
N CYS A 86 -19.88 1.08 4.26
CA CYS A 86 -19.07 0.58 5.37
C CYS A 86 -17.62 0.30 4.98
N ALA A 87 -16.70 0.66 5.87
CA ALA A 87 -15.39 0.05 5.95
C ALA A 87 -15.42 -0.91 7.14
N GLN A 88 -15.42 -2.20 6.88
CA GLN A 88 -15.48 -3.20 7.94
C GLN A 88 -14.16 -3.97 8.00
N VAL A 89 -13.52 -3.91 9.16
CA VAL A 89 -12.36 -4.75 9.45
C VAL A 89 -12.82 -6.19 9.68
N LEU A 90 -12.19 -7.12 8.98
CA LEU A 90 -12.47 -8.54 9.00
C LEU A 90 -11.21 -9.30 9.45
N PRO A 91 -11.04 -9.53 10.75
CA PRO A 91 -9.97 -10.37 11.26
C PRO A 91 -10.31 -11.85 11.06
N PRO A 92 -9.33 -12.76 11.04
CA PRO A 92 -9.60 -14.18 11.11
C PRO A 92 -10.30 -14.53 12.43
N TYR A 93 -11.26 -15.45 12.37
CA TYR A 93 -12.01 -15.90 13.55
C TYR A 93 -12.36 -17.40 13.47
N GLU A 94 -12.56 -18.02 14.60
CA GLU A 94 -13.04 -19.40 14.65
C GLU A 94 -14.57 -19.46 14.54
N ARG A 95 -15.06 -20.35 13.67
CA ARG A 95 -16.47 -20.68 13.58
C ARG A 95 -16.74 -21.99 14.31
N HIS A 96 -17.86 -22.09 15.00
CA HIS A 96 -18.21 -23.26 15.79
C HIS A 96 -18.36 -24.57 14.95
N ASP A 97 -18.67 -24.43 13.68
CA ASP A 97 -18.99 -25.52 12.74
C ASP A 97 -17.90 -25.80 11.69
N LYS A 98 -16.89 -24.94 11.60
CA LYS A 98 -15.82 -25.07 10.60
C LYS A 98 -14.48 -24.80 11.27
N LYS A 99 -13.45 -25.54 10.87
CA LYS A 99 -12.06 -25.26 11.22
C LYS A 99 -11.60 -23.99 10.49
N SER A 100 -12.05 -22.84 10.95
CA SER A 100 -11.56 -21.52 10.58
C SER A 100 -10.46 -21.12 11.56
N GLY A 101 -9.67 -20.13 11.22
CA GLY A 101 -8.54 -19.67 12.04
C GLY A 101 -7.73 -18.66 11.23
N TRP A 102 -6.45 -18.61 11.44
CA TRP A 102 -5.56 -17.75 10.65
C TRP A 102 -5.77 -17.97 9.15
N TYR A 103 -5.78 -16.86 8.39
CA TYR A 103 -5.85 -16.93 6.93
C TYR A 103 -4.65 -17.69 6.39
N LYS A 104 -4.90 -18.79 5.69
CA LYS A 104 -3.86 -19.67 5.13
C LYS A 104 -3.19 -19.04 3.90
N GLY A 105 -3.94 -18.20 3.17
CA GLY A 105 -3.50 -17.51 1.95
C GLY A 105 -4.50 -16.44 1.55
N THR A 106 -4.22 -15.77 0.44
CA THR A 106 -5.02 -14.64 -0.05
C THR A 106 -6.44 -15.07 -0.45
N ALA A 107 -6.61 -16.24 -1.06
CA ALA A 107 -7.92 -16.78 -1.42
C ALA A 107 -8.70 -17.26 -0.17
N ASN A 108 -8.04 -17.94 0.78
CA ASN A 108 -8.68 -18.37 2.03
C ASN A 108 -9.19 -17.16 2.85
N ALA A 109 -8.49 -16.03 2.82
CA ALA A 109 -8.96 -14.82 3.49
C ALA A 109 -10.33 -14.35 2.96
N ILE A 110 -10.54 -14.40 1.64
CA ILE A 110 -11.85 -14.08 1.04
C ILE A 110 -12.85 -15.19 1.34
N TYR A 111 -12.45 -16.47 1.21
CA TYR A 111 -13.32 -17.63 1.52
C TYR A 111 -13.92 -17.55 2.92
N GLN A 112 -13.11 -17.28 3.94
CA GLN A 112 -13.60 -17.18 5.32
C GLN A 112 -14.62 -16.05 5.51
N ASN A 113 -14.68 -15.08 4.59
CA ASN A 113 -15.56 -13.92 4.62
C ASN A 113 -16.64 -13.92 3.52
N ILE A 114 -16.96 -15.09 2.92
CA ILE A 114 -18.04 -15.22 1.93
C ILE A 114 -19.36 -14.69 2.48
N ASP A 115 -19.69 -14.97 3.74
CA ASP A 115 -20.95 -14.50 4.35
C ASP A 115 -21.03 -12.98 4.45
N PHE A 116 -19.88 -12.29 4.60
CA PHE A 116 -19.86 -10.83 4.53
C PHE A 116 -20.22 -10.36 3.12
N VAL A 117 -19.62 -10.95 2.09
CA VAL A 117 -19.90 -10.58 0.70
C VAL A 117 -21.35 -10.90 0.31
N ASP A 118 -21.84 -12.09 0.66
CA ASP A 118 -23.20 -12.56 0.34
C ASP A 118 -24.29 -11.64 0.93
N ARG A 119 -24.07 -11.00 2.10
CA ARG A 119 -25.01 -9.99 2.67
C ARG A 119 -25.33 -8.85 1.72
N PHE A 120 -24.38 -8.48 0.90
CA PHE A 120 -24.54 -7.36 -0.03
C PHE A 120 -25.03 -7.80 -1.40
N ASN A 121 -25.03 -9.12 -1.69
CA ASN A 121 -25.42 -9.69 -2.97
C ASN A 121 -24.85 -8.90 -4.16
N PRO A 122 -23.53 -8.74 -4.28
CA PRO A 122 -22.93 -7.94 -5.34
C PRO A 122 -22.93 -8.69 -6.67
N ASP A 123 -22.95 -7.94 -7.77
CA ASP A 123 -22.67 -8.47 -9.10
C ASP A 123 -21.16 -8.75 -9.24
N TYR A 124 -20.35 -7.78 -8.77
CA TYR A 124 -18.89 -7.82 -8.88
C TYR A 124 -18.21 -7.58 -7.55
N VAL A 125 -17.07 -8.24 -7.38
CA VAL A 125 -16.16 -8.02 -6.24
C VAL A 125 -14.80 -7.59 -6.76
N VAL A 126 -14.30 -6.47 -6.24
CA VAL A 126 -12.94 -5.99 -6.54
C VAL A 126 -12.03 -6.41 -5.40
N ILE A 127 -11.06 -7.27 -5.70
CA ILE A 127 -10.02 -7.70 -4.75
C ILE A 127 -8.84 -6.75 -4.88
N LEU A 128 -8.38 -6.21 -3.76
CA LEU A 128 -7.34 -5.18 -3.71
C LEU A 128 -6.19 -5.62 -2.81
N SER A 129 -4.96 -5.28 -3.20
CA SER A 129 -3.80 -5.34 -2.33
C SER A 129 -3.68 -4.05 -1.52
N GLY A 130 -3.48 -4.17 -0.20
CA GLY A 130 -3.38 -3.03 0.73
C GLY A 130 -1.96 -2.50 0.92
N ASP A 131 -1.04 -2.81 0.02
CA ASP A 131 0.40 -2.58 0.21
C ASP A 131 1.10 -1.86 -0.97
N HIS A 132 0.32 -1.25 -1.86
CA HIS A 132 0.81 -0.51 -3.02
C HIS A 132 0.43 0.96 -3.00
N ILE A 133 1.23 1.81 -3.65
CA ILE A 133 1.00 3.24 -3.84
C ILE A 133 0.58 3.48 -5.29
N TYR A 134 -0.64 3.97 -5.49
CA TYR A 134 -1.20 4.27 -6.81
C TYR A 134 -2.49 5.09 -6.70
N LYS A 135 -2.90 5.70 -7.81
CA LYS A 135 -4.24 6.30 -7.98
C LYS A 135 -4.90 5.64 -9.17
N MET A 136 -6.06 5.03 -8.96
CA MET A 136 -6.80 4.29 -10.00
C MET A 136 -8.30 4.47 -9.81
N ASP A 137 -9.00 4.69 -10.90
CA ASP A 137 -10.46 4.62 -10.94
C ASP A 137 -10.90 3.16 -11.22
N TYR A 138 -11.40 2.49 -10.19
CA TYR A 138 -11.89 1.12 -10.33
C TYR A 138 -13.19 1.04 -11.14
N ALA A 139 -13.96 2.12 -11.27
CA ALA A 139 -15.18 2.12 -12.09
C ALA A 139 -14.85 1.94 -13.57
N GLU A 140 -13.71 2.46 -14.05
CA GLU A 140 -13.23 2.22 -15.41
C GLU A 140 -12.89 0.75 -15.62
N MET A 141 -12.21 0.12 -14.67
CA MET A 141 -11.89 -1.32 -14.73
C MET A 141 -13.15 -2.19 -14.69
N VAL A 142 -14.13 -1.86 -13.85
CA VAL A 142 -15.42 -2.57 -13.80
C VAL A 142 -16.17 -2.41 -15.12
N SER A 143 -16.22 -1.20 -15.68
CA SER A 143 -16.84 -0.97 -16.98
C SER A 143 -16.15 -1.76 -18.10
N TYR A 144 -14.82 -1.87 -18.05
CA TYR A 144 -14.07 -2.71 -18.99
C TYR A 144 -14.41 -4.20 -18.82
N HIS A 145 -14.51 -4.66 -17.58
CA HIS A 145 -14.92 -6.02 -17.22
C HIS A 145 -16.30 -6.37 -17.83
N GLU A 146 -17.29 -5.49 -17.63
CA GLU A 146 -18.64 -5.63 -18.18
C GLU A 146 -18.64 -5.67 -19.72
N LYS A 147 -17.98 -4.72 -20.37
CA LYS A 147 -17.93 -4.63 -21.86
C LYS A 147 -17.33 -5.87 -22.49
N ASN A 148 -16.40 -6.51 -21.82
CA ASN A 148 -15.77 -7.73 -22.33
C ASN A 148 -16.51 -9.01 -21.93
N ASN A 149 -17.59 -8.93 -21.12
CA ASN A 149 -18.26 -10.10 -20.53
C ASN A 149 -17.23 -11.05 -19.87
N ALA A 150 -16.30 -10.49 -19.12
CA ALA A 150 -15.25 -11.24 -18.45
C ALA A 150 -15.77 -11.93 -17.19
N SER A 151 -15.21 -13.08 -16.83
CA SER A 151 -15.40 -13.72 -15.51
C SER A 151 -14.42 -13.14 -14.49
N CYS A 152 -13.22 -12.78 -14.95
CA CYS A 152 -12.20 -12.08 -14.17
C CYS A 152 -11.50 -11.03 -15.04
N THR A 153 -11.21 -9.88 -14.47
CA THR A 153 -10.31 -8.87 -15.06
C THR A 153 -9.19 -8.59 -14.08
N ILE A 154 -7.95 -8.57 -14.58
CA ILE A 154 -6.74 -8.35 -13.78
C ILE A 154 -6.10 -7.04 -14.24
N ALA A 155 -5.91 -6.09 -13.33
CA ALA A 155 -5.15 -4.90 -13.63
C ALA A 155 -3.66 -5.24 -13.81
N VAL A 156 -3.07 -4.74 -14.90
CA VAL A 156 -1.68 -5.01 -15.27
C VAL A 156 -0.91 -3.73 -15.52
N ARG A 157 0.36 -3.77 -15.15
CA ARG A 157 1.34 -2.72 -15.43
C ARG A 157 2.54 -3.31 -16.16
N ASN A 158 3.01 -2.64 -17.20
CA ASN A 158 4.27 -2.99 -17.82
C ASN A 158 5.43 -2.63 -16.88
N VAL A 159 6.27 -3.61 -16.58
CA VAL A 159 7.47 -3.44 -15.75
C VAL A 159 8.72 -3.84 -16.54
N PRO A 160 9.91 -3.34 -16.17
CA PRO A 160 11.16 -3.82 -16.73
C PRO A 160 11.30 -5.34 -16.58
N LEU A 161 11.81 -6.03 -17.61
CA LEU A 161 11.94 -7.49 -17.60
C LEU A 161 12.77 -8.00 -16.39
N ALA A 162 13.77 -7.23 -15.95
CA ALA A 162 14.59 -7.52 -14.79
C ALA A 162 13.79 -7.58 -13.46
N GLU A 163 12.65 -6.90 -13.39
CA GLU A 163 11.79 -6.85 -12.21
C GLU A 163 10.59 -7.81 -12.32
N ALA A 164 10.26 -8.27 -13.51
CA ALA A 164 9.06 -9.05 -13.79
C ALA A 164 8.97 -10.34 -12.94
N SER A 165 10.09 -10.98 -12.62
CA SER A 165 10.13 -12.18 -11.76
C SER A 165 9.62 -11.97 -10.32
N ARG A 166 9.38 -10.73 -9.91
CA ARG A 166 8.83 -10.39 -8.59
C ARG A 166 7.31 -10.48 -8.52
N PHE A 167 6.64 -10.51 -9.68
CA PHE A 167 5.20 -10.38 -9.83
C PHE A 167 4.57 -11.60 -10.51
N GLY A 168 3.27 -11.75 -10.39
CA GLY A 168 2.50 -12.59 -11.29
C GLY A 168 2.53 -11.99 -12.70
N ILE A 169 2.89 -12.79 -13.70
CA ILE A 169 3.05 -12.34 -15.10
C ILE A 169 1.91 -12.89 -15.95
N LEU A 170 1.33 -12.02 -16.76
CA LEU A 170 0.25 -12.34 -17.67
C LEU A 170 0.73 -12.40 -19.10
N ASN A 171 0.39 -13.48 -19.80
CA ASN A 171 0.56 -13.63 -21.22
C ASN A 171 -0.80 -13.46 -21.90
N THR A 172 -0.91 -12.50 -22.81
CA THR A 172 -2.18 -12.06 -23.39
C THR A 172 -2.18 -12.13 -24.91
N ASN A 173 -3.35 -12.35 -25.48
CA ASN A 173 -3.62 -12.13 -26.89
C ASN A 173 -3.69 -10.63 -27.23
N PRO A 174 -3.72 -10.23 -28.51
CA PRO A 174 -3.82 -8.82 -28.92
C PRO A 174 -5.08 -8.09 -28.43
N ASP A 175 -6.14 -8.81 -28.08
CA ASP A 175 -7.39 -8.28 -27.52
C ASP A 175 -7.37 -8.16 -25.99
N ASN A 176 -6.20 -8.36 -25.37
CA ASN A 176 -5.98 -8.42 -23.92
C ASN A 176 -6.65 -9.61 -23.21
N SER A 177 -7.18 -10.61 -23.92
CA SER A 177 -7.60 -11.85 -23.28
C SER A 177 -6.38 -12.62 -22.77
N ILE A 178 -6.47 -13.12 -21.53
CA ILE A 178 -5.37 -13.82 -20.85
C ILE A 178 -5.42 -15.30 -21.23
N TYR A 179 -4.31 -15.85 -21.74
CA TYR A 179 -4.21 -17.28 -22.03
C TYR A 179 -3.26 -18.02 -21.06
N GLU A 180 -2.39 -17.31 -20.35
CA GLU A 180 -1.47 -17.91 -19.38
C GLU A 180 -1.18 -16.92 -18.25
N PHE A 181 -1.08 -17.45 -17.04
CA PHE A 181 -0.67 -16.71 -15.83
C PHE A 181 0.46 -17.48 -15.13
N GLU A 182 1.55 -16.79 -14.81
CA GLU A 182 2.72 -17.38 -14.16
C GLU A 182 3.02 -16.60 -12.85
N GLU A 183 2.88 -17.25 -11.70
CA GLU A 183 3.17 -16.62 -10.41
C GLU A 183 4.69 -16.60 -10.16
N LYS A 184 5.28 -15.40 -10.19
CA LYS A 184 6.70 -15.12 -9.94
C LYS A 184 7.66 -16.03 -10.73
N PRO A 185 7.55 -16.07 -12.04
CA PRO A 185 8.37 -16.95 -12.86
C PRO A 185 9.85 -16.56 -12.80
N SER A 186 10.73 -17.57 -12.76
CA SER A 186 12.19 -17.32 -12.80
C SER A 186 12.67 -16.76 -14.15
N LYS A 187 11.91 -17.03 -15.21
CA LYS A 187 12.14 -16.55 -16.58
C LYS A 187 10.83 -16.05 -17.17
N PRO A 188 10.44 -14.79 -16.89
CA PRO A 188 9.19 -14.24 -17.37
C PRO A 188 9.15 -14.14 -18.90
N LYS A 189 8.03 -14.53 -19.51
CA LYS A 189 7.79 -14.46 -20.96
C LYS A 189 7.24 -13.09 -21.40
N SER A 190 6.70 -12.32 -20.47
CA SER A 190 6.06 -11.03 -20.69
C SER A 190 6.48 -10.02 -19.64
N THR A 191 6.22 -8.73 -19.89
CA THR A 191 6.41 -7.61 -18.95
C THR A 191 5.10 -7.18 -18.30
N ASN A 192 3.96 -7.83 -18.62
CA ASN A 192 2.65 -7.53 -18.05
C ASN A 192 2.57 -8.08 -16.61
N ALA A 193 2.96 -7.27 -15.63
CA ALA A 193 2.88 -7.62 -14.22
C ALA A 193 1.49 -7.39 -13.64
N SER A 194 0.96 -8.38 -12.94
CA SER A 194 -0.27 -8.24 -12.14
C SER A 194 -0.05 -7.21 -11.03
N MET A 195 -0.97 -6.27 -10.92
CA MET A 195 -0.98 -5.30 -9.82
C MET A 195 -1.60 -5.86 -8.53
N GLY A 196 -2.05 -7.13 -8.52
CA GLY A 196 -2.80 -7.67 -7.38
C GLY A 196 -4.17 -7.03 -7.21
N ILE A 197 -4.73 -6.50 -8.28
CA ILE A 197 -6.05 -5.88 -8.35
C ILE A 197 -6.89 -6.69 -9.32
N TYR A 198 -7.98 -7.28 -8.82
CA TYR A 198 -8.84 -8.17 -9.59
C TYR A 198 -10.29 -7.71 -9.52
N CYS A 199 -11.02 -7.80 -10.63
CA CYS A 199 -12.48 -7.67 -10.68
C CYS A 199 -13.06 -9.03 -11.08
N PHE A 200 -13.92 -9.60 -10.26
CA PHE A 200 -14.57 -10.88 -10.50
C PHE A 200 -16.09 -10.75 -10.54
N ASN A 201 -16.76 -11.56 -11.36
CA ASN A 201 -18.13 -11.93 -11.12
C ASN A 201 -18.22 -12.64 -9.77
N TRP A 202 -19.09 -12.17 -8.86
CA TRP A 202 -19.13 -12.77 -7.52
C TRP A 202 -19.51 -14.26 -7.56
N SER A 203 -20.46 -14.65 -8.39
CA SER A 203 -20.87 -16.07 -8.52
C SER A 203 -19.68 -16.97 -8.89
N VAL A 204 -18.86 -16.55 -9.88
CA VAL A 204 -17.69 -17.31 -10.34
C VAL A 204 -16.63 -17.40 -9.24
N LEU A 205 -16.31 -16.28 -8.61
CA LEU A 205 -15.30 -16.25 -7.54
C LEU A 205 -15.76 -17.09 -6.34
N ARG A 206 -17.02 -16.98 -5.94
CA ARG A 206 -17.60 -17.72 -4.82
C ARG A 206 -17.45 -19.23 -4.99
N GLU A 207 -17.82 -19.75 -6.16
CA GLU A 207 -17.70 -21.18 -6.50
C GLU A 207 -16.21 -21.61 -6.50
N ALA A 208 -15.34 -20.82 -7.10
CA ALA A 208 -13.91 -21.10 -7.14
C ALA A 208 -13.28 -21.17 -5.74
N LEU A 209 -13.66 -20.23 -4.84
CA LEU A 209 -13.16 -20.19 -3.46
C LEU A 209 -13.61 -21.41 -2.64
N ILE A 210 -14.86 -21.85 -2.80
CA ILE A 210 -15.38 -23.05 -2.12
C ILE A 210 -14.62 -24.28 -2.59
N ALA A 211 -14.46 -24.44 -3.90
CA ALA A 211 -13.76 -25.57 -4.49
C ALA A 211 -12.24 -25.57 -4.19
N ASP A 212 -11.65 -24.38 -3.97
CA ASP A 212 -10.24 -24.24 -3.59
C ASP A 212 -9.99 -24.64 -2.12
N GLU A 213 -10.91 -24.29 -1.21
CA GLU A 213 -10.79 -24.70 0.21
C GLU A 213 -10.99 -26.20 0.41
N GLU A 214 -11.74 -26.87 -0.48
CA GLU A 214 -11.93 -28.31 -0.45
C GLU A 214 -10.72 -29.10 -1.02
N ASP A 215 -9.84 -28.45 -1.76
CA ASP A 215 -8.63 -29.07 -2.32
C ASP A 215 -7.50 -29.09 -1.27
N PRO A 216 -7.12 -30.29 -0.75
CA PRO A 216 -6.05 -30.41 0.25
C PRO A 216 -4.66 -30.03 -0.27
N ASN A 217 -4.49 -29.94 -1.61
CA ASN A 217 -3.22 -29.55 -2.24
C ASN A 217 -3.14 -28.06 -2.52
N SER A 218 -4.22 -27.31 -2.33
CA SER A 218 -4.22 -25.87 -2.55
C SER A 218 -3.39 -25.14 -1.50
N SER A 219 -2.65 -24.12 -1.95
CA SER A 219 -2.02 -23.13 -1.07
C SER A 219 -2.95 -21.97 -0.72
N ASN A 220 -4.20 -22.01 -1.17
CA ASN A 220 -5.24 -21.00 -0.97
C ASN A 220 -4.81 -19.59 -1.43
N ASP A 221 -4.16 -19.50 -2.58
CA ASP A 221 -3.60 -18.27 -3.13
C ASP A 221 -4.22 -17.94 -4.50
N PHE A 222 -4.50 -16.63 -4.74
CA PHE A 222 -5.09 -16.22 -6.00
C PHE A 222 -4.20 -16.55 -7.19
N GLY A 223 -2.91 -16.22 -7.12
CA GLY A 223 -1.98 -16.39 -8.22
C GLY A 223 -1.61 -17.85 -8.49
N LYS A 224 -1.53 -18.67 -7.44
CA LYS A 224 -1.12 -20.08 -7.57
C LYS A 224 -2.28 -21.02 -7.85
N ASN A 225 -3.48 -20.71 -7.36
CA ASN A 225 -4.61 -21.65 -7.36
C ASN A 225 -5.81 -21.08 -8.12
N ILE A 226 -6.41 -19.98 -7.69
CA ILE A 226 -7.68 -19.47 -8.24
C ILE A 226 -7.55 -19.08 -9.72
N ILE A 227 -6.59 -18.23 -10.06
CA ILE A 227 -6.42 -17.71 -11.43
C ILE A 227 -6.07 -18.82 -12.41
N PRO A 228 -5.07 -19.71 -12.15
CA PRO A 228 -4.76 -20.81 -13.05
C PRO A 228 -5.91 -21.81 -13.22
N LYS A 229 -6.68 -22.10 -12.17
CA LYS A 229 -7.84 -22.98 -12.20
C LYS A 229 -8.92 -22.41 -13.11
N LEU A 230 -9.32 -21.16 -12.92
CA LEU A 230 -10.33 -20.50 -13.75
C LEU A 230 -9.92 -20.43 -15.24
N LEU A 231 -8.63 -20.22 -15.53
CA LEU A 231 -8.11 -20.29 -16.90
C LEU A 231 -8.25 -21.69 -17.49
N ALA A 232 -7.89 -22.74 -16.73
CA ALA A 232 -8.00 -24.13 -17.15
C ALA A 232 -9.45 -24.58 -17.39
N GLU A 233 -10.40 -24.02 -16.62
CA GLU A 233 -11.84 -24.25 -16.77
C GLU A 233 -12.45 -23.45 -17.97
N GLY A 234 -11.66 -22.65 -18.65
CA GLY A 234 -12.09 -21.89 -19.83
C GLY A 234 -12.85 -20.61 -19.53
N HIS A 235 -12.76 -20.09 -18.32
CA HIS A 235 -13.34 -18.80 -17.98
C HIS A 235 -12.66 -17.67 -18.76
N LYS A 236 -13.46 -16.73 -19.29
CA LYS A 236 -12.94 -15.56 -20.00
C LYS A 236 -12.27 -14.61 -19.03
N MET A 237 -10.97 -14.44 -19.14
CA MET A 237 -10.17 -13.55 -18.32
C MET A 237 -9.52 -12.47 -19.16
N MET A 238 -9.54 -11.22 -18.66
CA MET A 238 -9.04 -10.04 -19.38
C MET A 238 -7.96 -9.31 -18.58
N ALA A 239 -6.93 -8.87 -19.26
CA ALA A 239 -5.95 -7.93 -18.71
C ALA A 239 -6.44 -6.49 -18.93
N TYR A 240 -6.48 -5.69 -17.85
CA TYR A 240 -6.77 -4.26 -17.89
C TYR A 240 -5.48 -3.46 -17.82
N PRO A 241 -4.97 -2.90 -18.94
CA PRO A 241 -3.75 -2.10 -18.92
C PRO A 241 -3.93 -0.83 -18.08
N PHE A 242 -3.07 -0.65 -17.09
CA PHE A 242 -3.04 0.55 -16.25
C PHE A 242 -1.80 1.38 -16.59
N GLU A 243 -1.99 2.64 -16.96
CA GLU A 243 -0.91 3.56 -17.37
C GLU A 243 -0.45 4.51 -16.27
N GLY A 244 -1.20 4.61 -15.17
CA GLY A 244 -0.90 5.49 -14.04
C GLY A 244 0.35 5.08 -13.24
N TYR A 245 0.74 5.91 -12.29
CA TYR A 245 1.80 5.55 -11.33
C TYR A 245 1.35 4.38 -10.45
N TRP A 246 2.21 3.39 -10.32
CA TRP A 246 2.03 2.25 -9.43
C TRP A 246 3.38 1.77 -8.91
N LYS A 247 3.49 1.57 -7.58
CA LYS A 247 4.71 1.09 -6.94
C LYS A 247 4.40 0.16 -5.75
N ASP A 248 4.99 -1.05 -5.79
CA ASP A 248 5.07 -1.93 -4.62
C ASP A 248 6.14 -1.37 -3.67
N VAL A 249 5.70 -0.85 -2.53
CA VAL A 249 6.58 -0.31 -1.48
C VAL A 249 6.94 -1.38 -0.45
N GLY A 250 7.18 -2.59 -0.90
CA GLY A 250 7.47 -3.76 -0.06
C GLY A 250 8.91 -3.89 0.42
N THR A 251 9.83 -3.04 0.02
CA THR A 251 11.24 -3.02 0.48
C THR A 251 11.61 -1.63 0.98
N ILE A 252 12.67 -1.54 1.80
CA ILE A 252 13.19 -0.25 2.30
C ILE A 252 13.52 0.69 1.12
N ASP A 253 14.22 0.18 0.10
CA ASP A 253 14.60 0.97 -1.07
C ASP A 253 13.36 1.47 -1.81
N SER A 254 12.38 0.60 -2.11
CA SER A 254 11.18 1.01 -2.84
C SER A 254 10.28 1.97 -2.05
N LEU A 255 10.24 1.85 -0.71
CA LEU A 255 9.52 2.80 0.15
C LEU A 255 10.19 4.17 0.15
N TRP A 256 11.53 4.21 0.27
CA TRP A 256 12.28 5.45 0.21
C TRP A 256 12.14 6.12 -1.17
N GLU A 257 12.37 5.38 -2.25
CA GLU A 257 12.23 5.88 -3.63
C GLU A 257 10.84 6.45 -3.89
N ALA A 258 9.78 5.72 -3.52
CA ALA A 258 8.40 6.19 -3.71
C ALA A 258 8.10 7.51 -2.98
N ASN A 259 8.71 7.73 -1.80
CA ASN A 259 8.62 9.00 -1.09
C ASN A 259 9.41 10.11 -1.82
N MET A 260 10.60 9.82 -2.34
CA MET A 260 11.40 10.80 -3.08
C MET A 260 10.76 11.18 -4.42
N GLU A 261 10.05 10.25 -5.06
CA GLU A 261 9.30 10.46 -6.31
C GLU A 261 8.11 11.45 -6.17
N LEU A 262 7.75 11.83 -4.95
CA LEU A 262 6.79 12.91 -4.66
C LEU A 262 7.38 14.31 -4.78
N LEU A 263 8.71 14.42 -4.76
CA LEU A 263 9.44 15.69 -4.72
C LEU A 263 9.77 16.20 -6.12
N GLY A 264 10.10 17.48 -6.20
CA GLY A 264 10.46 18.14 -7.45
C GLY A 264 9.33 18.98 -8.03
N LYS A 265 9.64 19.67 -9.14
CA LYS A 265 8.67 20.49 -9.89
C LYS A 265 7.67 19.64 -10.65
N GLU A 266 8.13 18.54 -11.23
CA GLU A 266 7.36 17.55 -11.97
C GLU A 266 7.55 16.17 -11.31
N PRO A 267 6.86 15.91 -10.19
CA PRO A 267 7.02 14.65 -9.48
C PRO A 267 6.46 13.47 -10.30
N ALA A 268 7.13 12.33 -10.24
CA ALA A 268 6.67 11.11 -10.91
C ALA A 268 5.29 10.64 -10.38
N PHE A 269 5.02 10.93 -9.10
CA PHE A 269 3.71 10.72 -8.50
C PHE A 269 3.18 12.00 -7.87
N GLN A 270 2.05 12.49 -8.39
CA GLN A 270 1.48 13.76 -7.96
C GLN A 270 0.34 13.54 -6.97
N LEU A 271 0.54 13.97 -5.72
CA LEU A 271 -0.50 13.95 -4.68
C LEU A 271 -1.38 15.19 -4.72
N ARG A 272 -0.87 16.31 -5.28
CA ARG A 272 -1.53 17.62 -5.32
C ARG A 272 -2.24 17.87 -6.64
N GLY A 273 -3.29 18.67 -6.63
CA GLY A 273 -3.87 19.29 -7.83
C GLY A 273 -5.03 18.53 -8.48
N ASP A 274 -5.17 17.24 -8.33
CA ASP A 274 -6.30 16.49 -8.89
C ASP A 274 -7.40 16.26 -7.86
N LYS A 275 -8.49 17.00 -7.99
CA LYS A 275 -9.66 16.89 -7.09
C LYS A 275 -10.47 15.59 -7.30
N ARG A 276 -10.34 14.94 -8.46
CA ARG A 276 -11.09 13.71 -8.78
C ARG A 276 -10.46 12.46 -8.19
N SER A 277 -9.15 12.49 -7.95
CA SER A 277 -8.39 11.38 -7.36
C SER A 277 -7.71 11.82 -6.05
N THR A 278 -8.43 12.52 -5.19
CA THR A 278 -7.94 12.94 -3.87
C THR A 278 -7.65 11.72 -3.01
N ILE A 279 -6.47 11.69 -2.39
CA ILE A 279 -6.16 10.70 -1.34
C ILE A 279 -6.60 11.29 0.00
N TYR A 280 -7.54 10.61 0.65
CA TYR A 280 -8.04 10.94 1.98
C TYR A 280 -7.20 10.24 3.03
N ALA A 281 -7.08 10.84 4.20
CA ALA A 281 -6.37 10.28 5.34
C ALA A 281 -7.06 10.69 6.65
N ARG A 282 -6.75 9.99 7.73
CA ARG A 282 -7.20 10.40 9.06
C ARG A 282 -6.66 11.80 9.40
N ASN A 283 -7.54 12.67 9.91
CA ASN A 283 -7.11 14.00 10.36
C ASN A 283 -6.28 13.85 11.64
N SER A 284 -5.08 14.43 11.65
CA SER A 284 -4.18 14.41 12.79
C SER A 284 -4.59 15.38 13.91
N ALA A 285 -5.47 16.34 13.61
CA ALA A 285 -5.84 17.45 14.50
C ALA A 285 -4.62 18.26 15.02
N MET A 286 -3.51 18.27 14.27
CA MET A 286 -2.31 19.02 14.59
C MET A 286 -2.41 20.49 14.11
N PRO A 287 -1.70 21.43 14.76
CA PRO A 287 -1.63 22.80 14.31
C PRO A 287 -0.86 22.91 12.97
N SER A 288 -0.84 24.08 12.37
CA SER A 288 0.03 24.36 11.22
C SER A 288 1.49 24.14 11.57
N SER A 289 2.31 23.80 10.56
CA SER A 289 3.76 23.70 10.74
C SER A 289 4.37 25.06 11.07
N TYR A 290 5.35 25.07 11.97
CA TYR A 290 6.18 26.25 12.26
C TYR A 290 7.55 26.12 11.59
N ILE A 291 7.93 27.13 10.86
CA ILE A 291 9.23 27.23 10.20
C ILE A 291 9.94 28.44 10.78
N ASP A 292 11.04 28.20 11.49
CA ASP A 292 11.83 29.27 12.09
C ASP A 292 12.53 30.17 11.03
N ALA A 293 12.78 31.41 11.37
CA ALA A 293 13.42 32.40 10.47
C ALA A 293 14.84 31.96 10.02
N GLY A 294 15.56 31.19 10.83
CA GLY A 294 16.87 30.64 10.52
C GLY A 294 16.85 29.33 9.76
N ALA A 295 15.67 28.68 9.61
CA ALA A 295 15.54 27.40 8.95
C ALA A 295 15.74 27.51 7.43
N LYS A 296 16.25 26.41 6.82
CA LYS A 296 16.42 26.31 5.36
C LYS A 296 15.68 25.08 4.83
N ILE A 297 14.67 25.29 4.00
CA ILE A 297 13.92 24.22 3.38
C ILE A 297 14.10 24.26 1.87
N VAL A 298 14.55 23.15 1.28
CA VAL A 298 14.79 23.02 -0.16
C VAL A 298 14.22 21.73 -0.68
N ASN A 299 13.24 21.81 -1.59
CA ASN A 299 12.60 20.66 -2.22
C ASN A 299 12.16 19.58 -1.20
N ALA A 300 11.29 19.94 -0.28
CA ALA A 300 10.83 19.07 0.80
C ALA A 300 9.34 19.21 1.06
N PHE A 301 8.72 18.16 1.60
CA PHE A 301 7.40 18.23 2.23
C PHE A 301 7.58 18.39 3.73
N VAL A 302 6.77 19.28 4.33
CA VAL A 302 6.68 19.47 5.77
C VAL A 302 5.21 19.42 6.15
N ALA A 303 4.82 18.36 6.84
CA ALA A 303 3.43 18.14 7.22
C ALA A 303 3.06 18.91 8.50
N GLU A 304 1.76 19.01 8.74
CA GLU A 304 1.15 19.72 9.88
C GLU A 304 1.76 19.29 11.23
N GLY A 305 1.78 20.21 12.19
CA GLY A 305 2.32 20.00 13.54
C GLY A 305 3.84 19.92 13.62
N SER A 306 4.56 20.07 12.50
CA SER A 306 6.02 20.00 12.51
C SER A 306 6.67 21.35 12.82
N GLU A 307 7.77 21.33 13.57
CA GLU A 307 8.58 22.49 13.91
C GLU A 307 9.98 22.35 13.30
N VAL A 308 10.38 23.29 12.47
CA VAL A 308 11.69 23.24 11.77
C VAL A 308 12.53 24.43 12.11
N TYR A 309 13.63 24.20 12.81
CA TYR A 309 14.65 25.18 13.18
C TYR A 309 15.96 25.00 12.40
N GLY A 310 16.16 23.84 11.80
CA GLY A 310 17.36 23.43 11.09
C GLY A 310 17.24 23.48 9.56
N THR A 311 18.06 22.69 8.89
CA THR A 311 18.09 22.55 7.42
C THR A 311 17.45 21.27 6.97
N VAL A 312 16.49 21.34 6.03
CA VAL A 312 15.81 20.21 5.41
C VAL A 312 15.97 20.30 3.89
N ARG A 313 16.55 19.26 3.27
CA ARG A 313 16.76 19.19 1.83
C ARG A 313 16.29 17.85 1.29
N HIS A 314 15.62 17.86 0.14
CA HIS A 314 15.18 16.68 -0.59
C HIS A 314 14.61 15.60 0.35
N SER A 315 13.66 15.96 1.21
CA SER A 315 13.20 15.11 2.30
C SER A 315 11.70 15.23 2.54
N ILE A 316 11.12 14.20 3.14
CA ILE A 316 9.73 14.17 3.59
C ILE A 316 9.74 14.28 5.11
N ILE A 317 9.18 15.34 5.65
CA ILE A 317 8.94 15.53 7.09
C ILE A 317 7.46 15.28 7.37
N SER A 318 7.17 14.23 8.10
CA SER A 318 5.81 13.84 8.43
C SER A 318 5.22 14.64 9.58
N ILE A 319 3.98 14.35 9.93
CA ILE A 319 3.19 15.04 10.96
C ILE A 319 3.92 15.06 12.31
N GLY A 320 3.94 16.23 12.97
CA GLY A 320 4.38 16.38 14.36
C GLY A 320 5.86 16.14 14.61
N CYS A 321 6.71 16.35 13.61
CA CYS A 321 8.15 16.20 13.75
C CYS A 321 8.82 17.48 14.25
N THR A 322 9.91 17.35 14.99
CA THR A 322 10.76 18.48 15.43
C THR A 322 12.16 18.35 14.85
N ILE A 323 12.63 19.38 14.13
CA ILE A 323 13.98 19.46 13.56
C ILE A 323 14.72 20.59 14.27
N GLY A 324 15.64 20.23 15.16
CA GLY A 324 16.37 21.17 16.03
C GLY A 324 17.30 22.12 15.29
N GLU A 325 17.78 23.13 16.02
CA GLU A 325 18.71 24.13 15.52
C GLU A 325 20.00 23.49 14.99
N VAL A 326 20.51 24.02 13.86
CA VAL A 326 21.72 23.51 13.21
C VAL A 326 21.65 22.03 12.77
N ALA A 327 20.53 21.35 13.01
CA ALA A 327 20.34 19.99 12.50
C ALA A 327 20.21 19.98 10.97
N LEU A 328 20.65 18.89 10.35
CA LEU A 328 20.55 18.66 8.91
C LEU A 328 19.77 17.39 8.62
N VAL A 329 18.71 17.51 7.83
CA VAL A 329 17.99 16.39 7.25
C VAL A 329 18.12 16.46 5.73
N ASP A 330 18.71 15.44 5.13
CA ASP A 330 19.05 15.43 3.71
C ASP A 330 18.69 14.07 3.11
N ASP A 331 18.00 14.09 1.96
CA ASP A 331 17.66 12.87 1.19
C ASP A 331 16.96 11.80 2.05
N SER A 332 16.04 12.18 2.93
CA SER A 332 15.53 11.32 4.00
C SER A 332 14.01 11.37 4.17
N VAL A 333 13.46 10.29 4.70
CA VAL A 333 12.05 10.17 5.11
C VAL A 333 11.98 10.17 6.63
N VAL A 334 11.34 11.19 7.19
CA VAL A 334 11.14 11.35 8.64
C VAL A 334 9.66 11.06 8.93
N MET A 335 9.38 9.92 9.58
CA MET A 335 8.03 9.47 9.89
C MET A 335 7.40 10.25 11.05
N PRO A 336 6.08 10.13 11.30
CA PRO A 336 5.39 10.95 12.30
C PRO A 336 6.02 10.93 13.69
N GLY A 337 6.02 12.11 14.36
CA GLY A 337 6.43 12.26 15.74
C GLY A 337 7.93 12.13 16.02
N VAL A 338 8.76 12.13 14.98
CA VAL A 338 10.22 12.04 15.12
C VAL A 338 10.79 13.35 15.67
N VAL A 339 11.72 13.23 16.61
CA VAL A 339 12.48 14.36 17.17
C VAL A 339 13.94 14.25 16.77
N ILE A 340 14.43 15.26 16.07
CA ILE A 340 15.85 15.43 15.69
C ILE A 340 16.41 16.59 16.49
N GLU A 341 17.26 16.29 17.48
CA GLU A 341 17.82 17.31 18.38
C GLU A 341 18.87 18.20 17.70
N PRO A 342 19.22 19.34 18.33
CA PRO A 342 20.19 20.29 17.77
C PRO A 342 21.53 19.67 17.37
N GLY A 343 22.02 20.07 16.18
CA GLY A 343 23.31 19.61 15.65
C GLY A 343 23.32 18.18 15.08
N ALA A 344 22.21 17.42 15.16
CA ALA A 344 22.15 16.08 14.60
C ALA A 344 22.12 16.10 13.06
N ILE A 345 22.66 15.06 12.45
CA ILE A 345 22.76 14.93 10.98
C ILE A 345 22.07 13.65 10.55
N VAL A 346 21.09 13.76 9.66
CA VAL A 346 20.36 12.63 9.07
C VAL A 346 20.53 12.70 7.55
N ARG A 347 21.10 11.66 6.96
CA ARG A 347 21.32 11.59 5.51
C ARG A 347 20.97 10.22 4.96
N HIS A 348 20.18 10.21 3.88
CA HIS A 348 19.79 9.02 3.16
C HIS A 348 19.25 7.93 4.10
N ALA A 349 18.21 8.28 4.84
CA ALA A 349 17.67 7.47 5.92
C ALA A 349 16.14 7.46 5.93
N ILE A 350 15.57 6.45 6.59
CA ILE A 350 14.17 6.41 7.00
C ILE A 350 14.16 6.37 8.53
N LEU A 351 13.59 7.41 9.15
CA LEU A 351 13.39 7.43 10.60
C LEU A 351 11.97 6.96 10.93
N GLY A 352 11.86 5.87 11.70
CA GLY A 352 10.59 5.28 12.11
C GLY A 352 9.78 6.18 13.04
N GLU A 353 8.48 5.94 13.13
CA GLU A 353 7.54 6.75 13.94
C GLU A 353 8.04 6.92 15.39
N ASN A 354 7.94 8.15 15.92
CA ASN A 354 8.32 8.49 17.30
C ASN A 354 9.77 8.15 17.66
N SER A 355 10.66 7.93 16.69
CA SER A 355 12.07 7.76 16.96
C SER A 355 12.73 9.10 17.30
N LYS A 356 13.88 9.02 17.98
CA LYS A 356 14.63 10.20 18.42
C LYS A 356 16.08 10.12 17.97
N VAL A 357 16.58 11.19 17.34
CA VAL A 357 17.98 11.36 17.02
C VAL A 357 18.54 12.43 17.95
N CYS A 358 19.32 12.01 18.94
CA CYS A 358 19.83 12.90 20.00
C CYS A 358 20.92 13.84 19.49
N LYS A 359 21.27 14.82 20.33
CA LYS A 359 22.19 15.92 20.03
C LYS A 359 23.51 15.45 19.38
N ASN A 360 23.87 16.06 18.25
CA ASN A 360 25.07 15.76 17.46
C ASN A 360 25.19 14.30 17.00
N ALA A 361 24.16 13.48 17.08
CA ALA A 361 24.19 12.14 16.51
C ALA A 361 24.14 12.21 14.98
N VAL A 362 24.69 11.18 14.34
CA VAL A 362 24.71 11.07 12.88
C VAL A 362 23.99 9.80 12.45
N VAL A 363 23.02 9.91 11.56
CA VAL A 363 22.32 8.77 10.96
C VAL A 363 22.61 8.75 9.46
N GLY A 364 23.12 7.63 8.96
CA GLY A 364 23.49 7.46 7.57
C GLY A 364 24.79 8.17 7.18
N GLY A 365 24.94 8.51 5.91
CA GLY A 365 26.18 9.12 5.41
C GLY A 365 26.00 9.87 4.11
N ALA A 366 26.98 10.73 3.79
CA ALA A 366 27.13 11.29 2.47
C ALA A 366 27.76 10.23 1.55
N TYR A 367 27.20 10.06 0.36
CA TYR A 367 27.74 9.14 -0.65
C TYR A 367 28.38 9.93 -1.79
N GLY A 368 29.51 9.40 -2.29
CA GLY A 368 30.06 9.82 -3.57
C GLY A 368 29.16 9.35 -4.73
N GLU A 369 29.26 10.02 -5.89
CA GLU A 369 28.41 9.73 -7.08
C GLU A 369 28.46 8.28 -7.56
N LYS A 370 29.50 7.52 -7.24
CA LYS A 370 29.71 6.13 -7.67
C LYS A 370 29.44 5.08 -6.58
N GLU A 371 29.10 5.49 -5.37
CA GLU A 371 28.86 4.55 -4.26
C GLU A 371 27.41 4.08 -4.26
N LYS A 372 27.21 2.77 -4.06
CA LYS A 372 25.87 2.22 -3.86
C LYS A 372 25.31 2.72 -2.54
N LYS A 373 24.37 3.62 -2.61
CA LYS A 373 23.69 4.19 -1.46
C LYS A 373 22.98 3.10 -0.67
N LYS A 374 23.17 3.08 0.66
CA LYS A 374 22.50 2.17 1.59
C LYS A 374 21.67 3.00 2.57
N ILE A 375 20.39 2.74 2.64
CA ILE A 375 19.45 3.47 3.48
C ILE A 375 19.60 3.00 4.92
N SER A 376 19.86 3.93 5.84
CA SER A 376 19.84 3.65 7.28
C SER A 376 18.42 3.78 7.81
N VAL A 377 18.01 2.92 8.73
CA VAL A 377 16.63 2.86 9.19
C VAL A 377 16.57 2.79 10.71
N THR A 378 15.72 3.61 11.33
CA THR A 378 15.35 3.42 12.74
C THR A 378 13.98 2.77 12.86
N SER A 379 13.81 1.90 13.85
CA SER A 379 12.50 1.34 14.19
C SER A 379 11.60 2.37 14.89
N LYS A 380 10.33 2.03 15.08
CA LYS A 380 9.38 2.84 15.83
C LYS A 380 9.82 3.00 17.28
N GLY A 381 9.99 4.25 17.73
CA GLY A 381 10.39 4.61 19.07
C GLY A 381 11.88 4.40 19.38
N ALA A 382 12.72 4.09 18.40
CA ALA A 382 14.16 3.95 18.58
C ALA A 382 14.83 5.26 18.98
N VAL A 383 15.90 5.16 19.74
CA VAL A 383 16.71 6.33 20.17
C VAL A 383 18.14 6.16 19.68
N VAL A 384 18.59 7.08 18.82
CA VAL A 384 20.00 7.20 18.46
C VAL A 384 20.65 8.14 19.46
N GLU A 385 21.54 7.59 20.28
CA GLU A 385 22.14 8.30 21.40
C GLU A 385 23.00 9.48 20.95
N ALA A 386 23.19 10.47 21.85
CA ALA A 386 23.95 11.67 21.57
C ALA A 386 25.41 11.36 21.21
N ASN A 387 25.95 12.10 20.21
CA ASN A 387 27.32 11.96 19.70
C ASN A 387 27.65 10.55 19.15
N THR A 388 26.62 9.74 18.80
CA THR A 388 26.81 8.41 18.19
C THR A 388 26.59 8.46 16.67
N VAL A 389 26.99 7.39 15.99
CA VAL A 389 26.85 7.25 14.53
C VAL A 389 26.15 5.94 14.21
N LEU A 390 24.98 6.02 13.61
CA LEU A 390 24.33 4.91 12.91
C LEU A 390 24.83 4.93 11.46
N LYS A 391 25.67 3.97 11.08
CA LYS A 391 26.35 3.97 9.79
C LYS A 391 25.39 3.72 8.61
N PRO A 392 25.82 4.03 7.37
CA PRO A 392 25.04 3.74 6.17
C PRO A 392 24.60 2.28 6.06
N GLY A 393 23.28 2.07 5.94
CA GLY A 393 22.66 0.74 5.83
C GLY A 393 22.48 0.00 7.15
N GLU A 394 22.87 0.57 8.28
CA GLU A 394 22.57 0.02 9.59
C GLU A 394 21.09 0.27 9.95
N MET A 395 20.56 -0.61 10.78
CA MET A 395 19.17 -0.55 11.28
C MET A 395 19.19 -0.64 12.81
N LEU A 396 18.33 0.18 13.45
CA LEU A 396 18.20 0.26 14.90
C LEU A 396 16.74 0.04 15.31
#